data_ffa9df632acbd529b0e2d6f761a62afe
#
_entry.id   ffa9df632acbd529b0e2d6f761a62afe
#
_cell.length_a   1.000
_cell.length_b   1.000
_cell.length_c   1.000
_cell.angle_alpha   90.00
_cell.angle_beta   90.00
_cell.angle_gamma   90.00
#
_symmetry.space_group_name_H-M   'P 1'
#
loop_
_entity.id
_entity.type
_entity.pdbx_description
1 polymer ?
#
loop_
_entity_poly.entity_id
_entity_poly.type
_entity_poly.pdbx_seq_one_letter_code
_entity_poly.pdbx_strand_id
1 'polypeptide(L)'
;MKVSACGCGKRYKQFHFGDYLGDGLFATLARIMQILSLFTEILIYAVPAVLAITLHEAAHGYAAKRLGDNTAWVLGRVTLNPVKHIDPVGTLLVPGLLLVGGMMPGGSALLFGWAKPVPVNFGRLYNPKRDMIWVALAGPLMNLAQVVAWLIVLKLIILISPESVLGSVAVDVAFAGLSVNMMLAAFNLIPILPLDGGRILEGLLPWKWAVPYSNLERYGMMIIVVLLVSGLLNYFISPFMHVLKVLVQWVAVF
;
A
#
# COMPACT_ATOMS: atom_id res chain seq x y z
N MET A 1 65.94 21.83 -54.69
CA MET A 1 65.07 22.99 -54.89
C MET A 1 63.87 22.84 -53.94
N LYS A 2 63.87 23.63 -52.86
CA LYS A 2 62.79 23.58 -51.86
C LYS A 2 61.66 24.49 -52.36
N VAL A 3 60.44 23.92 -52.44
CA VAL A 3 59.22 24.75 -52.57
C VAL A 3 58.38 24.49 -51.33
N SER A 4 58.27 25.57 -50.56
CA SER A 4 57.45 25.64 -49.34
C SER A 4 55.99 25.84 -49.75
N ALA A 5 55.11 24.93 -49.37
CA ALA A 5 53.67 25.09 -49.54
C ALA A 5 53.03 25.51 -48.20
N CYS A 6 52.47 26.69 -48.25
CA CYS A 6 51.78 27.37 -47.17
C CYS A 6 50.50 26.61 -46.72
N GLY A 7 50.45 26.25 -45.44
CA GLY A 7 49.30 25.54 -44.88
C GLY A 7 48.19 26.52 -44.53
N CYS A 8 47.05 26.34 -45.16
CA CYS A 8 45.79 26.94 -44.73
C CYS A 8 44.84 25.82 -44.31
N GLY A 9 45.06 25.30 -43.10
CA GLY A 9 44.20 24.28 -42.51
C GLY A 9 42.96 24.88 -41.86
N LYS A 10 41.91 25.14 -42.63
CA LYS A 10 40.57 25.33 -42.08
C LYS A 10 40.06 23.95 -41.61
N ARG A 11 40.11 23.72 -40.29
CA ARG A 11 39.38 22.59 -39.67
C ARG A 11 37.88 22.87 -39.82
N TYR A 12 37.27 22.26 -40.83
CA TYR A 12 35.80 22.11 -40.85
C TYR A 12 35.45 21.16 -39.72
N LYS A 13 34.82 21.69 -38.65
CA LYS A 13 34.10 20.87 -37.69
C LYS A 13 32.98 20.20 -38.49
N GLN A 14 33.14 18.90 -38.74
CA GLN A 14 32.02 18.07 -39.18
C GLN A 14 30.94 18.14 -38.09
N PHE A 15 29.94 18.95 -38.35
CA PHE A 15 28.72 18.94 -37.55
C PHE A 15 27.98 17.66 -37.87
N HIS A 16 28.08 16.66 -36.98
CA HIS A 16 27.23 15.49 -37.02
C HIS A 16 25.87 15.88 -36.45
N PHE A 17 24.96 16.28 -37.33
CA PHE A 17 23.56 16.62 -37.01
C PHE A 17 22.80 15.39 -36.45
N GLY A 18 23.33 14.17 -36.64
CA GLY A 18 22.77 12.92 -36.14
C GLY A 18 22.92 12.69 -34.64
N ASP A 19 23.98 13.21 -34.02
CA ASP A 19 24.28 12.92 -32.61
C ASP A 19 23.32 13.65 -31.65
N TYR A 20 22.88 14.85 -31.99
CA TYR A 20 21.95 15.62 -31.14
C TYR A 20 20.49 15.18 -31.26
N LEU A 21 20.05 14.65 -32.41
CA LEU A 21 18.69 14.14 -32.58
C LEU A 21 18.54 12.73 -31.96
N GLY A 22 19.61 11.92 -31.98
CA GLY A 22 19.62 10.60 -31.38
C GLY A 22 19.46 10.63 -29.86
N ASP A 23 20.31 11.40 -29.18
CA ASP A 23 20.32 11.48 -27.71
C ASP A 23 19.03 12.10 -27.14
N GLY A 24 18.49 13.12 -27.79
CA GLY A 24 17.23 13.75 -27.40
C GLY A 24 16.02 12.81 -27.58
N LEU A 25 15.97 12.05 -28.68
CA LEU A 25 14.91 11.10 -28.94
C LEU A 25 14.96 9.92 -27.96
N PHE A 26 16.16 9.35 -27.74
CA PHE A 26 16.35 8.27 -26.76
C PHE A 26 15.98 8.70 -25.35
N ALA A 27 16.37 9.89 -24.90
CA ALA A 27 15.99 10.43 -23.60
C ALA A 27 14.47 10.64 -23.48
N THR A 28 13.82 11.08 -24.55
CA THR A 28 12.36 11.27 -24.57
C THR A 28 11.64 9.93 -24.52
N LEU A 29 12.06 8.95 -25.31
CA LEU A 29 11.50 7.60 -25.30
C LEU A 29 11.68 6.93 -23.94
N ALA A 30 12.85 7.06 -23.32
CA ALA A 30 13.11 6.54 -21.98
C ALA A 30 12.16 7.14 -20.92
N ARG A 31 11.92 8.46 -20.97
CA ARG A 31 10.95 9.13 -20.09
C ARG A 31 9.53 8.64 -20.32
N ILE A 32 9.11 8.48 -21.57
CA ILE A 32 7.77 7.96 -21.89
C ILE A 32 7.63 6.54 -21.35
N MET A 33 8.62 5.67 -21.53
CA MET A 33 8.60 4.32 -20.99
C MET A 33 8.55 4.28 -19.48
N GLN A 34 9.27 5.18 -18.77
CA GLN A 34 9.19 5.31 -17.32
C GLN A 34 7.80 5.76 -16.84
N ILE A 35 7.17 6.69 -17.55
CA ILE A 35 5.80 7.14 -17.21
C ILE A 35 4.80 5.98 -17.44
N LEU A 36 4.93 5.25 -18.54
CA LEU A 36 4.06 4.11 -18.83
C LEU A 36 4.22 2.98 -17.81
N SER A 37 5.47 2.65 -17.40
CA SER A 37 5.72 1.64 -16.37
C SER A 37 5.13 2.03 -15.02
N LEU A 38 5.32 3.29 -14.60
CA LEU A 38 4.73 3.81 -13.36
C LEU A 38 3.19 3.75 -13.40
N PHE A 39 2.59 4.11 -14.52
CA PHE A 39 1.14 4.04 -14.68
C PHE A 39 0.62 2.60 -14.60
N THR A 40 1.36 1.65 -15.21
CA THR A 40 1.02 0.22 -15.16
C THR A 40 1.14 -0.31 -13.72
N GLU A 41 2.20 0.03 -13.00
CA GLU A 41 2.37 -0.34 -11.60
C GLU A 41 1.23 0.20 -10.71
N ILE A 42 0.86 1.47 -10.89
CA ILE A 42 -0.27 2.06 -10.17
C ILE A 42 -1.56 1.26 -10.44
N LEU A 43 -1.84 0.89 -11.67
CA LEU A 43 -3.04 0.11 -12.01
C LEU A 43 -3.01 -1.29 -11.40
N ILE A 44 -1.85 -1.98 -11.42
CA ILE A 44 -1.68 -3.31 -10.83
C ILE A 44 -1.96 -3.29 -9.32
N TYR A 45 -1.50 -2.26 -8.60
CA TYR A 45 -1.71 -2.13 -7.15
C TYR A 45 -3.06 -1.52 -6.77
N ALA A 46 -3.65 -0.66 -7.60
CA ALA A 46 -4.86 0.08 -7.27
C ALA A 46 -6.06 -0.84 -6.99
N VAL A 47 -6.28 -1.84 -7.85
CA VAL A 47 -7.43 -2.76 -7.72
C VAL A 47 -7.32 -3.61 -6.44
N PRO A 48 -6.19 -4.32 -6.17
CA PRO A 48 -6.03 -5.04 -4.92
C PRO A 48 -6.08 -4.16 -3.67
N ALA A 49 -5.49 -2.95 -3.72
CA ALA A 49 -5.50 -2.03 -2.59
C ALA A 49 -6.91 -1.54 -2.24
N VAL A 50 -7.68 -1.14 -3.26
CA VAL A 50 -9.06 -0.72 -3.07
C VAL A 50 -9.91 -1.86 -2.51
N LEU A 51 -9.74 -3.08 -3.00
CA LEU A 51 -10.44 -4.25 -2.50
C LEU A 51 -10.04 -4.57 -1.06
N ALA A 52 -8.74 -4.56 -0.77
CA ALA A 52 -8.18 -4.82 0.56
C ALA A 52 -8.76 -3.87 1.61
N ILE A 53 -8.73 -2.56 1.34
CA ILE A 53 -9.23 -1.53 2.24
C ILE A 53 -10.75 -1.64 2.40
N THR A 54 -11.49 -1.81 1.30
CA THR A 54 -12.95 -1.87 1.32
C THR A 54 -13.46 -3.03 2.17
N LEU A 55 -12.87 -4.22 2.00
CA LEU A 55 -13.25 -5.40 2.76
C LEU A 55 -12.82 -5.31 4.23
N HIS A 56 -11.65 -4.73 4.51
CA HIS A 56 -11.16 -4.46 5.85
C HIS A 56 -12.15 -3.56 6.62
N GLU A 57 -12.51 -2.42 6.05
CA GLU A 57 -13.45 -1.47 6.66
C GLU A 57 -14.86 -2.05 6.81
N ALA A 58 -15.34 -2.80 5.79
CA ALA A 58 -16.62 -3.47 5.87
C ALA A 58 -16.65 -4.53 6.99
N ALA A 59 -15.53 -5.22 7.25
CA ALA A 59 -15.42 -6.21 8.31
C ALA A 59 -15.57 -5.59 9.69
N HIS A 60 -14.94 -4.42 9.96
CA HIS A 60 -15.15 -3.68 11.20
C HIS A 60 -16.62 -3.33 11.42
N GLY A 61 -17.27 -2.75 10.40
CA GLY A 61 -18.67 -2.37 10.50
C GLY A 61 -19.61 -3.56 10.67
N TYR A 62 -19.31 -4.69 10.04
CA TYR A 62 -20.08 -5.92 10.19
C TYR A 62 -19.91 -6.53 11.59
N ALA A 63 -18.67 -6.57 12.10
CA ALA A 63 -18.40 -7.04 13.46
C ALA A 63 -19.08 -6.16 14.52
N ALA A 64 -18.97 -4.82 14.39
CA ALA A 64 -19.64 -3.87 15.27
C ALA A 64 -21.16 -4.09 15.31
N LYS A 65 -21.79 -4.27 14.13
CA LYS A 65 -23.23 -4.59 14.05
C LYS A 65 -23.58 -5.87 14.80
N ARG A 66 -22.78 -6.93 14.65
CA ARG A 66 -23.01 -8.22 15.34
C ARG A 66 -22.86 -8.11 16.85
N LEU A 67 -22.06 -7.14 17.32
CA LEU A 67 -21.74 -6.92 18.72
C LEU A 67 -22.54 -5.77 19.36
N GLY A 68 -23.57 -5.25 18.66
CA GLY A 68 -24.54 -4.31 19.22
C GLY A 68 -24.50 -2.89 18.66
N ASP A 69 -23.44 -2.48 17.94
CA ASP A 69 -23.35 -1.16 17.35
C ASP A 69 -23.81 -1.14 15.87
N ASN A 70 -24.99 -0.58 15.64
CA ASN A 70 -25.58 -0.41 14.32
C ASN A 70 -25.16 0.91 13.63
N THR A 71 -24.29 1.73 14.20
CA THR A 71 -23.95 3.07 13.70
C THR A 71 -23.49 3.05 12.24
N ALA A 72 -22.49 2.24 11.91
CA ALA A 72 -21.97 2.12 10.56
C ALA A 72 -22.98 1.56 9.56
N TRP A 73 -23.83 0.64 10.00
CA TRP A 73 -24.87 0.05 9.17
C TRP A 73 -25.94 1.06 8.78
N VAL A 74 -26.48 1.81 9.73
CA VAL A 74 -27.50 2.83 9.51
C VAL A 74 -26.97 3.95 8.59
N LEU A 75 -25.71 4.31 8.73
CA LEU A 75 -25.05 5.30 7.88
C LEU A 75 -24.70 4.75 6.47
N GLY A 76 -25.02 3.47 6.17
CA GLY A 76 -24.72 2.85 4.89
C GLY A 76 -23.22 2.77 4.58
N ARG A 77 -22.38 2.67 5.65
CA ARG A 77 -20.92 2.59 5.56
C ARG A 77 -20.41 1.16 5.52
N VAL A 78 -21.25 0.17 5.88
CA VAL A 78 -20.96 -1.26 5.71
C VAL A 78 -21.32 -1.65 4.28
N THR A 79 -20.38 -1.47 3.36
CA THR A 79 -20.61 -1.63 1.92
C THR A 79 -19.34 -2.05 1.20
N LEU A 80 -19.50 -2.78 0.09
CA LEU A 80 -18.40 -3.11 -0.82
C LEU A 80 -18.14 -2.02 -1.87
N ASN A 81 -18.89 -0.91 -1.83
CA ASN A 81 -18.65 0.22 -2.72
C ASN A 81 -17.42 1.00 -2.26
N PRO A 82 -16.30 0.94 -2.99
CA PRO A 82 -15.04 1.55 -2.58
C PRO A 82 -15.12 3.09 -2.47
N VAL A 83 -15.98 3.74 -3.26
CA VAL A 83 -16.12 5.19 -3.25
C VAL A 83 -16.51 5.72 -1.87
N LYS A 84 -17.23 4.92 -1.09
CA LYS A 84 -17.59 5.29 0.29
C LYS A 84 -16.43 5.23 1.29
N HIS A 85 -15.33 4.57 0.94
CA HIS A 85 -14.13 4.43 1.75
C HIS A 85 -12.98 5.34 1.31
N ILE A 86 -13.15 6.07 0.19
CA ILE A 86 -12.18 7.06 -0.27
C ILE A 86 -12.24 8.30 0.64
N ASP A 87 -11.08 8.68 1.16
CA ASP A 87 -10.85 9.98 1.79
C ASP A 87 -10.11 10.89 0.79
N PRO A 88 -10.66 12.06 0.41
CA PRO A 88 -10.01 12.92 -0.58
C PRO A 88 -8.60 13.35 -0.19
N VAL A 89 -8.35 13.54 1.10
CA VAL A 89 -7.04 13.95 1.60
C VAL A 89 -6.12 12.74 1.76
N GLY A 90 -6.55 11.73 2.52
CA GLY A 90 -5.72 10.59 2.87
C GLY A 90 -5.49 9.61 1.72
N THR A 91 -6.48 9.43 0.83
CA THR A 91 -6.40 8.44 -0.25
C THR A 91 -5.87 9.04 -1.57
N LEU A 92 -6.06 10.36 -1.81
CA LEU A 92 -5.71 10.99 -3.07
C LEU A 92 -4.61 12.06 -2.89
N LEU A 93 -4.83 13.07 -2.04
CA LEU A 93 -3.92 14.21 -1.93
C LEU A 93 -2.57 13.81 -1.34
N VAL A 94 -2.54 13.11 -0.21
CA VAL A 94 -1.29 12.76 0.47
C VAL A 94 -0.44 11.79 -0.35
N PRO A 95 -0.96 10.66 -0.88
CA PRO A 95 -0.19 9.80 -1.78
C PRO A 95 0.28 10.54 -3.04
N GLY A 96 -0.56 11.39 -3.63
CA GLY A 96 -0.19 12.19 -4.80
C GLY A 96 0.97 13.15 -4.54
N LEU A 97 0.96 13.87 -3.41
CA LEU A 97 2.05 14.75 -3.02
C LEU A 97 3.36 13.98 -2.73
N LEU A 98 3.24 12.80 -2.09
CA LEU A 98 4.40 11.96 -1.81
C LEU A 98 5.01 11.37 -3.08
N LEU A 99 4.19 10.99 -4.06
CA LEU A 99 4.65 10.55 -5.39
C LEU A 99 5.41 11.67 -6.10
N VAL A 100 4.85 12.88 -6.13
CA VAL A 100 5.51 14.04 -6.75
C VAL A 100 6.82 14.37 -6.02
N GLY A 101 6.82 14.33 -4.69
CA GLY A 101 8.02 14.54 -3.87
C GLY A 101 9.10 13.47 -4.11
N GLY A 102 8.70 12.21 -4.29
CA GLY A 102 9.60 11.10 -4.63
C GLY A 102 10.23 11.19 -6.02
N MET A 103 9.59 11.89 -6.95
CA MET A 103 10.12 12.15 -8.30
C MET A 103 11.19 13.26 -8.34
N MET A 104 11.34 14.03 -7.25
CA MET A 104 12.39 15.07 -7.17
C MET A 104 13.78 14.45 -6.96
N PRO A 105 14.86 15.08 -7.45
CA PRO A 105 16.22 14.61 -7.20
C PRO A 105 16.50 14.45 -5.70
N GLY A 106 16.82 13.24 -5.25
CA GLY A 106 17.06 12.92 -3.84
C GLY A 106 15.79 12.58 -3.05
N GLY A 107 14.61 12.58 -3.68
CA GLY A 107 13.37 12.14 -3.06
C GLY A 107 13.32 10.62 -2.87
N SER A 108 12.84 10.16 -1.72
CA SER A 108 12.50 8.75 -1.51
C SER A 108 11.05 8.50 -1.90
N ALA A 109 10.79 7.41 -2.63
CA ALA A 109 9.43 6.98 -2.95
C ALA A 109 8.76 6.44 -1.68
N LEU A 110 8.23 7.34 -0.86
CA LEU A 110 7.45 7.00 0.31
C LEU A 110 5.98 7.09 -0.09
N LEU A 111 5.26 5.98 -0.10
CA LEU A 111 3.83 5.95 -0.35
C LEU A 111 3.11 5.74 0.98
N PHE A 112 2.39 6.75 1.42
CA PHE A 112 1.58 6.72 2.64
C PHE A 112 0.22 7.36 2.37
N GLY A 113 -0.81 6.81 2.98
CA GLY A 113 -2.17 7.32 2.88
C GLY A 113 -3.10 6.58 3.84
N TRP A 114 -4.32 7.08 3.96
CA TRP A 114 -5.36 6.46 4.78
C TRP A 114 -6.70 6.48 4.06
N ALA A 115 -7.56 5.54 4.41
CA ALA A 115 -8.94 5.49 3.98
C ALA A 115 -9.86 6.23 4.98
N LYS A 116 -11.06 6.55 4.54
CA LYS A 116 -12.10 7.06 5.42
C LYS A 116 -12.63 5.93 6.30
N PRO A 117 -12.37 5.94 7.61
CA PRO A 117 -12.71 4.82 8.48
C PRO A 117 -14.23 4.64 8.62
N VAL A 118 -14.64 3.41 8.85
CA VAL A 118 -16.01 3.08 9.22
C VAL A 118 -16.27 3.52 10.65
N PRO A 119 -17.30 4.35 10.91
CA PRO A 119 -17.58 4.85 12.25
C PRO A 119 -18.10 3.73 13.16
N VAL A 120 -17.37 3.45 14.22
CA VAL A 120 -17.74 2.50 15.28
C VAL A 120 -17.92 3.25 16.60
N ASN A 121 -19.08 3.08 17.23
CA ASN A 121 -19.33 3.59 18.57
C ASN A 121 -19.13 2.46 19.59
N PHE A 122 -17.93 2.37 20.14
CA PHE A 122 -17.58 1.32 21.10
C PHE A 122 -18.46 1.34 22.37
N GLY A 123 -19.04 2.50 22.73
CA GLY A 123 -19.96 2.59 23.86
C GLY A 123 -21.33 1.92 23.64
N ARG A 124 -21.68 1.57 22.40
CA ARG A 124 -22.92 0.85 22.04
C ARG A 124 -22.75 -0.66 21.95
N LEU A 125 -21.53 -1.16 22.05
CA LEU A 125 -21.25 -2.60 22.03
C LEU A 125 -21.84 -3.24 23.31
N TYR A 126 -22.24 -4.52 23.21
CA TYR A 126 -22.79 -5.25 24.36
C TYR A 126 -21.80 -5.31 25.53
N ASN A 127 -20.52 -5.58 25.25
CA ASN A 127 -19.43 -5.57 26.21
C ASN A 127 -18.31 -4.66 25.69
N PRO A 128 -18.38 -3.33 25.87
CA PRO A 128 -17.54 -2.35 25.15
C PRO A 128 -16.06 -2.72 25.09
N LYS A 129 -15.47 -3.11 26.22
CA LYS A 129 -14.05 -3.41 26.31
C LYS A 129 -13.64 -4.71 25.62
N ARG A 130 -14.42 -5.77 25.78
CA ARG A 130 -14.16 -7.07 25.17
C ARG A 130 -14.48 -7.05 23.68
N ASP A 131 -15.61 -6.46 23.33
CA ASP A 131 -16.13 -6.47 21.97
C ASP A 131 -15.33 -5.53 21.06
N MET A 132 -14.74 -4.46 21.61
CA MET A 132 -13.78 -3.61 20.91
C MET A 132 -12.60 -4.42 20.32
N ILE A 133 -12.10 -5.43 21.05
CA ILE A 133 -11.02 -6.30 20.58
C ILE A 133 -11.47 -7.05 19.31
N TRP A 134 -12.67 -7.62 19.30
CA TRP A 134 -13.19 -8.37 18.16
C TRP A 134 -13.50 -7.48 16.97
N VAL A 135 -14.04 -6.29 17.22
CA VAL A 135 -14.25 -5.30 16.17
C VAL A 135 -12.92 -4.90 15.55
N ALA A 136 -11.92 -4.58 16.37
CA ALA A 136 -10.60 -4.19 15.88
C ALA A 136 -9.86 -5.34 15.15
N LEU A 137 -10.00 -6.58 15.61
CA LEU A 137 -9.43 -7.75 14.93
C LEU A 137 -10.08 -8.05 13.57
N ALA A 138 -11.34 -7.67 13.38
CA ALA A 138 -12.09 -8.04 12.17
C ALA A 138 -11.43 -7.54 10.87
N GLY A 139 -10.88 -6.32 10.87
CA GLY A 139 -10.17 -5.76 9.72
C GLY A 139 -8.91 -6.55 9.35
N PRO A 140 -7.93 -6.66 10.25
CA PRO A 140 -6.72 -7.44 10.01
C PRO A 140 -6.99 -8.90 9.64
N LEU A 141 -7.97 -9.56 10.28
CA LEU A 141 -8.38 -10.93 9.93
C LEU A 141 -8.97 -11.01 8.53
N MET A 142 -9.73 -10.00 8.09
CA MET A 142 -10.23 -9.93 6.72
C MET A 142 -9.09 -9.77 5.71
N ASN A 143 -8.06 -8.98 6.01
CA ASN A 143 -6.88 -8.92 5.15
C ASN A 143 -6.15 -10.27 5.07
N LEU A 144 -5.98 -10.97 6.19
CA LEU A 144 -5.38 -12.31 6.18
C LEU A 144 -6.23 -13.32 5.38
N ALA A 145 -7.56 -13.25 5.47
CA ALA A 145 -8.45 -14.06 4.64
C ALA A 145 -8.28 -13.74 3.15
N GLN A 146 -8.10 -12.47 2.79
CA GLN A 146 -7.79 -12.06 1.41
C GLN A 146 -6.40 -12.57 0.97
N VAL A 147 -5.39 -12.62 1.85
CA VAL A 147 -4.08 -13.26 1.52
C VAL A 147 -4.31 -14.71 1.09
N VAL A 148 -5.12 -15.47 1.83
CA VAL A 148 -5.44 -16.85 1.46
C VAL A 148 -6.15 -16.91 0.11
N ALA A 149 -7.13 -16.02 -0.13
CA ALA A 149 -7.83 -15.95 -1.41
C ALA A 149 -6.88 -15.64 -2.58
N TRP A 150 -5.97 -14.68 -2.41
CA TRP A 150 -4.97 -14.33 -3.42
C TRP A 150 -3.95 -15.46 -3.66
N LEU A 151 -3.56 -16.23 -2.64
CA LEU A 151 -2.73 -17.45 -2.82
C LEU A 151 -3.43 -18.48 -3.70
N ILE A 152 -4.73 -18.68 -3.50
CA ILE A 152 -5.54 -19.59 -4.34
C ILE A 152 -5.59 -19.06 -5.79
N VAL A 153 -5.83 -17.76 -5.97
CA VAL A 153 -5.85 -17.13 -7.29
C VAL A 153 -4.49 -17.28 -7.98
N LEU A 154 -3.38 -17.00 -7.28
CA LEU A 154 -2.02 -17.19 -7.81
C LEU A 154 -1.78 -18.62 -8.26
N LYS A 155 -2.17 -19.62 -7.44
CA LYS A 155 -2.05 -21.05 -7.79
C LYS A 155 -2.84 -21.39 -9.05
N LEU A 156 -4.07 -20.91 -9.16
CA LEU A 156 -4.91 -21.15 -10.34
C LEU A 156 -4.31 -20.54 -11.60
N ILE A 157 -3.76 -19.32 -11.52
CA ILE A 157 -3.09 -18.67 -12.67
C ILE A 157 -1.90 -19.51 -13.14
N ILE A 158 -1.05 -19.96 -12.21
CA ILE A 158 0.12 -20.79 -12.52
C ILE A 158 -0.29 -22.11 -13.20
N LEU A 159 -1.43 -22.69 -12.79
CA LEU A 159 -1.91 -23.96 -13.38
C LEU A 159 -2.55 -23.80 -14.76
N ILE A 160 -3.20 -22.63 -15.03
CA ILE A 160 -4.00 -22.46 -16.25
C ILE A 160 -3.22 -21.81 -17.38
N SER A 161 -2.38 -20.81 -17.12
CA SER A 161 -1.77 -19.99 -18.17
C SER A 161 -0.42 -19.39 -17.75
N PRO A 162 0.59 -20.21 -17.46
CA PRO A 162 1.85 -19.71 -16.90
C PRO A 162 2.67 -18.82 -17.86
N GLU A 163 2.54 -18.98 -19.19
CA GLU A 163 3.43 -18.37 -20.18
C GLU A 163 2.77 -17.29 -21.07
N SER A 164 1.52 -16.93 -20.81
CA SER A 164 0.84 -15.88 -21.59
C SER A 164 1.12 -14.48 -21.00
N VAL A 165 1.12 -13.45 -21.87
CA VAL A 165 1.25 -12.04 -21.43
C VAL A 165 0.13 -11.67 -20.44
N LEU A 166 -1.08 -12.17 -20.66
CA LEU A 166 -2.20 -11.97 -19.73
C LEU A 166 -1.96 -12.71 -18.40
N GLY A 167 -1.35 -13.90 -18.44
CA GLY A 167 -0.94 -14.65 -17.27
C GLY A 167 0.08 -13.89 -16.43
N SER A 168 1.08 -13.26 -17.05
CA SER A 168 2.10 -12.48 -16.33
C SER A 168 1.48 -11.27 -15.60
N VAL A 169 0.60 -10.50 -16.24
CA VAL A 169 -0.12 -9.39 -15.61
C VAL A 169 -1.02 -9.89 -14.48
N ALA A 170 -1.70 -11.01 -14.64
CA ALA A 170 -2.53 -11.60 -13.60
C ALA A 170 -1.70 -12.05 -12.38
N VAL A 171 -0.50 -12.59 -12.61
CA VAL A 171 0.48 -12.92 -11.56
C VAL A 171 0.89 -11.66 -10.82
N ASP A 172 1.22 -10.56 -11.51
CA ASP A 172 1.61 -9.29 -10.88
C ASP A 172 0.48 -8.73 -10.01
N VAL A 173 -0.77 -8.76 -10.48
CA VAL A 173 -1.96 -8.35 -9.71
C VAL A 173 -2.15 -9.25 -8.48
N ALA A 174 -1.96 -10.57 -8.61
CA ALA A 174 -2.06 -11.49 -7.48
C ALA A 174 -0.97 -11.21 -6.43
N PHE A 175 0.28 -10.97 -6.85
CA PHE A 175 1.36 -10.57 -5.95
C PHE A 175 1.12 -9.21 -5.29
N ALA A 176 0.56 -8.25 -6.01
CA ALA A 176 0.13 -6.97 -5.43
C ALA A 176 -0.95 -7.19 -4.37
N GLY A 177 -1.95 -8.05 -4.64
CA GLY A 177 -3.00 -8.40 -3.70
C GLY A 177 -2.45 -9.07 -2.43
N LEU A 178 -1.53 -10.00 -2.57
CA LEU A 178 -0.85 -10.65 -1.45
C LEU A 178 -0.08 -9.64 -0.60
N SER A 179 0.75 -8.82 -1.25
CA SER A 179 1.63 -7.86 -0.58
C SER A 179 0.85 -6.78 0.15
N VAL A 180 -0.16 -6.19 -0.50
CA VAL A 180 -0.99 -5.13 0.09
C VAL A 180 -1.76 -5.66 1.29
N ASN A 181 -2.40 -6.82 1.18
CA ASN A 181 -3.17 -7.37 2.29
C ASN A 181 -2.30 -7.76 3.48
N MET A 182 -1.15 -8.39 3.25
CA MET A 182 -0.22 -8.74 4.33
C MET A 182 0.35 -7.49 5.00
N MET A 183 0.71 -6.47 4.21
CA MET A 183 1.20 -5.20 4.72
C MET A 183 0.14 -4.47 5.55
N LEU A 184 -1.11 -4.41 5.08
CA LEU A 184 -2.21 -3.79 5.82
C LEU A 184 -2.50 -4.54 7.12
N ALA A 185 -2.51 -5.88 7.12
CA ALA A 185 -2.68 -6.67 8.33
C ALA A 185 -1.55 -6.39 9.33
N ALA A 186 -0.29 -6.45 8.88
CA ALA A 186 0.87 -6.19 9.72
C ALA A 186 0.87 -4.78 10.31
N PHE A 187 0.60 -3.77 9.47
CA PHE A 187 0.55 -2.37 9.87
C PHE A 187 -0.55 -2.11 10.90
N ASN A 188 -1.77 -2.60 10.63
CA ASN A 188 -2.89 -2.40 11.53
C ASN A 188 -2.77 -3.19 12.85
N LEU A 189 -1.96 -4.25 12.92
CA LEU A 189 -1.68 -4.98 14.16
C LEU A 189 -0.62 -4.32 15.05
N ILE A 190 0.01 -3.23 14.63
CA ILE A 190 0.94 -2.47 15.46
C ILE A 190 0.18 -1.90 16.66
N PRO A 191 0.68 -2.09 17.91
CA PRO A 191 -0.03 -1.68 19.12
C PRO A 191 0.09 -0.17 19.39
N ILE A 192 -0.37 0.66 18.45
CA ILE A 192 -0.36 2.12 18.52
C ILE A 192 -1.71 2.65 18.04
N LEU A 193 -2.40 3.42 18.88
CA LEU A 193 -3.62 4.12 18.47
C LEU A 193 -3.27 5.20 17.41
N PRO A 194 -4.11 5.41 16.39
CA PRO A 194 -5.47 4.88 16.20
C PRO A 194 -5.58 3.55 15.45
N LEU A 195 -4.47 2.81 15.24
CA LEU A 195 -4.48 1.51 14.53
C LEU A 195 -5.26 0.45 15.31
N ASP A 196 -5.70 -0.60 14.62
CA ASP A 196 -6.47 -1.70 15.22
C ASP A 196 -5.73 -2.42 16.35
N GLY A 197 -4.41 -2.65 16.18
CA GLY A 197 -3.55 -3.20 17.21
C GLY A 197 -3.52 -2.36 18.49
N GLY A 198 -3.62 -1.03 18.33
CA GLY A 198 -3.79 -0.12 19.46
C GLY A 198 -5.13 -0.32 20.16
N ARG A 199 -6.23 -0.48 19.44
CA ARG A 199 -7.56 -0.78 20.01
C ARG A 199 -7.61 -2.15 20.67
N ILE A 200 -6.95 -3.14 20.09
CA ILE A 200 -6.80 -4.47 20.67
C ILE A 200 -6.06 -4.36 22.01
N LEU A 201 -4.92 -3.67 22.04
CA LEU A 201 -4.16 -3.47 23.26
C LEU A 201 -4.95 -2.72 24.32
N GLU A 202 -5.65 -1.63 23.95
CA GLU A 202 -6.55 -0.88 24.85
C GLU A 202 -7.60 -1.80 25.49
N GLY A 203 -8.20 -2.68 24.69
CA GLY A 203 -9.18 -3.66 25.16
C GLY A 203 -8.60 -4.71 26.14
N LEU A 204 -7.36 -5.12 25.94
CA LEU A 204 -6.67 -6.10 26.78
C LEU A 204 -6.14 -5.51 28.09
N LEU A 205 -5.76 -4.23 28.10
CA LEU A 205 -5.20 -3.58 29.28
C LEU A 205 -6.23 -3.45 30.42
N PRO A 206 -5.85 -3.64 31.70
CA PRO A 206 -6.69 -3.24 32.84
C PRO A 206 -7.05 -1.75 32.78
N TRP A 207 -8.22 -1.35 33.29
CA TRP A 207 -8.71 0.04 33.24
C TRP A 207 -7.69 1.09 33.69
N LYS A 208 -6.89 0.74 34.69
CA LYS A 208 -5.80 1.60 35.21
C LYS A 208 -4.80 2.01 34.13
N TRP A 209 -4.52 1.14 33.17
CA TRP A 209 -3.56 1.36 32.08
C TRP A 209 -4.24 1.74 30.77
N ALA A 210 -5.49 1.31 30.55
CA ALA A 210 -6.24 1.61 29.33
C ALA A 210 -6.52 3.11 29.20
N VAL A 211 -6.90 3.78 30.29
CA VAL A 211 -7.20 5.22 30.27
C VAL A 211 -5.98 6.08 29.89
N PRO A 212 -4.81 5.98 30.55
CA PRO A 212 -3.63 6.73 30.11
C PRO A 212 -3.15 6.34 28.70
N TYR A 213 -3.29 5.07 28.31
CA TYR A 213 -2.95 4.62 26.96
C TYR A 213 -3.87 5.27 25.90
N SER A 214 -5.18 5.30 26.12
CA SER A 214 -6.16 5.95 25.24
C SER A 214 -5.84 7.45 25.04
N ASN A 215 -5.32 8.14 26.06
CA ASN A 215 -4.89 9.53 25.93
C ASN A 215 -3.71 9.74 24.95
N LEU A 216 -2.96 8.69 24.62
CA LEU A 216 -1.88 8.76 23.62
C LEU A 216 -2.42 8.83 22.19
N GLU A 217 -3.69 8.53 21.94
CA GLU A 217 -4.30 8.53 20.60
C GLU A 217 -4.08 9.86 19.87
N ARG A 218 -4.15 10.99 20.58
CA ARG A 218 -3.88 12.33 20.03
C ARG A 218 -2.48 12.48 19.40
N TYR A 219 -1.51 11.68 19.85
CA TYR A 219 -0.14 11.67 19.31
C TYR A 219 0.11 10.50 18.36
N GLY A 220 -0.85 9.59 18.21
CA GLY A 220 -0.66 8.32 17.49
C GLY A 220 -0.21 8.52 16.05
N MET A 221 -0.85 9.41 15.30
CA MET A 221 -0.44 9.70 13.92
C MET A 221 0.99 10.26 13.85
N MET A 222 1.39 11.11 14.79
CA MET A 222 2.76 11.63 14.86
C MET A 222 3.76 10.49 15.16
N ILE A 223 3.43 9.59 16.09
CA ILE A 223 4.27 8.44 16.41
C ILE A 223 4.43 7.54 15.18
N ILE A 224 3.36 7.27 14.43
CA ILE A 224 3.39 6.46 13.21
C ILE A 224 4.31 7.10 12.17
N VAL A 225 4.21 8.41 11.95
CA VAL A 225 5.07 9.13 11.00
C VAL A 225 6.54 9.05 11.43
N VAL A 226 6.85 9.22 12.72
CA VAL A 226 8.22 9.09 13.25
C VAL A 226 8.76 7.67 13.03
N LEU A 227 7.95 6.63 13.30
CA LEU A 227 8.33 5.23 13.05
C LEU A 227 8.56 4.94 11.56
N LEU A 228 7.78 5.57 10.70
CA LEU A 228 7.91 5.44 9.25
C LEU A 228 9.23 6.07 8.77
N VAL A 229 9.48 7.33 9.15
CA VAL A 229 10.68 8.08 8.74
C VAL A 229 11.96 7.48 9.33
N SER A 230 11.91 6.98 10.57
CA SER A 230 13.07 6.32 11.21
C SER A 230 13.35 4.91 10.67
N GLY A 231 12.47 4.33 9.87
CA GLY A 231 12.58 2.96 9.38
C GLY A 231 12.26 1.88 10.44
N LEU A 232 11.96 2.26 11.68
CA LEU A 232 11.63 1.32 12.77
C LEU A 232 10.37 0.51 12.46
N LEU A 233 9.47 1.06 11.63
CA LEU A 233 8.26 0.37 11.18
C LEU A 233 8.58 -0.97 10.50
N ASN A 234 9.71 -1.06 9.80
CA ASN A 234 10.13 -2.28 9.11
C ASN A 234 10.37 -3.46 10.07
N TYR A 235 10.77 -3.23 11.32
CA TYR A 235 10.93 -4.30 12.31
C TYR A 235 9.60 -4.98 12.64
N PHE A 236 8.49 -4.23 12.61
CA PHE A 236 7.15 -4.78 12.84
C PHE A 236 6.59 -5.48 11.60
N ILE A 237 6.85 -4.94 10.41
CA ILE A 237 6.27 -5.44 9.14
C ILE A 237 7.07 -6.63 8.60
N SER A 238 8.41 -6.64 8.73
CA SER A 238 9.27 -7.63 8.10
C SER A 238 8.97 -9.10 8.47
N PRO A 239 8.59 -9.46 9.72
CA PRO A 239 8.23 -10.84 10.03
C PRO A 239 7.03 -11.33 9.23
N PHE A 240 6.01 -10.48 9.05
CA PHE A 240 4.82 -10.81 8.26
C PHE A 240 5.16 -11.00 6.79
N MET A 241 5.99 -10.10 6.24
CA MET A 241 6.45 -10.22 4.85
C MET A 241 7.33 -11.46 4.63
N HIS A 242 8.08 -11.88 5.65
CA HIS A 242 8.84 -13.12 5.59
C HIS A 242 7.90 -14.34 5.54
N VAL A 243 6.87 -14.38 6.39
CA VAL A 243 5.83 -15.43 6.33
C VAL A 243 5.16 -15.47 4.96
N LEU A 244 4.80 -14.31 4.40
CA LEU A 244 4.22 -14.23 3.06
C LEU A 244 5.16 -14.85 2.01
N LYS A 245 6.44 -14.51 2.05
CA LYS A 245 7.44 -15.06 1.13
C LYS A 245 7.49 -16.59 1.19
N VAL A 246 7.49 -17.16 2.39
CA VAL A 246 7.46 -18.62 2.59
C VAL A 246 6.20 -19.24 2.02
N LEU A 247 5.02 -18.63 2.26
CA LEU A 247 3.74 -19.12 1.74
C LEU A 247 3.71 -19.11 0.20
N VAL A 248 4.19 -18.02 -0.42
CA VAL A 248 4.27 -17.91 -1.89
C VAL A 248 5.22 -18.96 -2.47
N GLN A 249 6.39 -19.17 -1.87
CA GLN A 249 7.32 -20.20 -2.29
C GLN A 249 6.71 -21.59 -2.22
N TRP A 250 5.98 -21.88 -1.13
CA TRP A 250 5.29 -23.15 -0.98
C TRP A 250 4.23 -23.37 -2.06
N VAL A 251 3.40 -22.34 -2.35
CA VAL A 251 2.37 -22.40 -3.41
C VAL A 251 2.97 -22.56 -4.80
N ALA A 252 4.14 -21.99 -5.06
CA ALA A 252 4.83 -22.09 -6.34
C ALA A 252 5.43 -23.50 -6.60
N VAL A 253 5.83 -24.21 -5.53
CA VAL A 253 6.47 -25.54 -5.62
C VAL A 253 5.43 -26.68 -5.64
N PHE A 254 4.39 -26.62 -4.84
CA PHE A 254 3.33 -27.63 -4.70
C PHE A 254 2.06 -27.24 -5.43
#